data_3d6638617adde0deb5c63e500394c1af
#
_entry.id   3d6638617adde0deb5c63e500394c1af
#
_cell.length_a   1.000
_cell.length_b   1.000
_cell.length_c   1.000
_cell.angle_alpha   90.00
_cell.angle_beta   90.00
_cell.angle_gamma   90.00
#
_symmetry.space_group_name_H-M   'P 1'
#
loop_
_entity.id
_entity.type
_entity.pdbx_description
1 polymer ?
#
loop_
_entity_poly.entity_id
_entity_poly.type
_entity_poly.pdbx_seq_one_letter_code
_entity_poly.pdbx_strand_id
1 'polypeptide(L)'
;MNSIRIRLFAILIATTGAVWLFAAAWIYASTQAEVERVLDARLMEAARMVSSLITDHQIDPSAAASAATADAPPSPFKEAGGSYSRQLSCQIWSLQGSLVSRSESAPATSLASHTDGFEETEIDGERWRVYAVVNPTLGVRVLVGDSLEIRDRLIGDVVKGLLVPGVVILPILAGLIWLSVGRGLAPLTRIAQGLAGRSASELHPVEAGSVPREVRPVIRALNSLFGRVAEARDRERSFTAYAAHELKTPLAGLKTQAQIALRTDDPAIKREALSRISTSVDRTSRMVRQLIDLAAVDASQDVASDEEVNIAVLVGEVVSELENQLAASDVHVAMELSDEAQPPTVIRGDGILLRVAIRNLIENAIQHSPKGGEVRCRVLARSDEVCVDILDQGPGITQEDEKRVTERFFRGSKAHGHGSGLGLSIVQMALDRLGGSLTFERGARWFVVRASFPL
;
A
#
# COMPACT_ATOMS: atom_id res chain seq x y z
N MET A 1 -5.55 -2.07 -22.60
CA MET A 1 -6.73 -2.08 -21.68
C MET A 1 -6.23 -1.91 -20.24
N ASN A 2 -5.91 -0.68 -19.82
CA ASN A 2 -5.26 -0.44 -18.50
C ASN A 2 -6.20 0.13 -17.43
N SER A 3 -7.52 0.01 -17.60
CA SER A 3 -8.46 0.48 -16.57
C SER A 3 -8.70 -0.59 -15.52
N ILE A 4 -8.37 -0.28 -14.25
CA ILE A 4 -8.66 -1.13 -13.08
C ILE A 4 -10.15 -1.50 -13.05
N ARG A 5 -11.03 -0.58 -13.44
CA ARG A 5 -12.47 -0.79 -13.51
C ARG A 5 -12.82 -1.93 -14.47
N ILE A 6 -12.24 -1.93 -15.68
CA ILE A 6 -12.49 -2.98 -16.70
C ILE A 6 -11.91 -4.31 -16.22
N ARG A 7 -10.73 -4.31 -15.62
CA ARG A 7 -10.09 -5.53 -15.13
C ARG A 7 -10.88 -6.18 -13.98
N LEU A 8 -11.30 -5.39 -13.01
CA LEU A 8 -12.14 -5.88 -11.90
C LEU A 8 -13.49 -6.39 -12.40
N PHE A 9 -14.13 -5.65 -13.30
CA PHE A 9 -15.37 -6.07 -13.93
C PHE A 9 -15.21 -7.40 -14.67
N ALA A 10 -14.17 -7.54 -15.49
CA ALA A 10 -13.89 -8.77 -16.24
C ALA A 10 -13.63 -9.97 -15.31
N ILE A 11 -12.88 -9.79 -14.22
CA ILE A 11 -12.63 -10.85 -13.24
C ILE A 11 -13.94 -11.26 -12.57
N LEU A 12 -14.74 -10.29 -12.09
CA LEU A 12 -16.00 -10.58 -11.41
C LEU A 12 -17.02 -11.27 -12.32
N ILE A 13 -17.13 -10.84 -13.57
CA ILE A 13 -17.99 -11.48 -14.55
C ILE A 13 -17.52 -12.89 -14.89
N ALA A 14 -16.21 -13.07 -15.10
CA ALA A 14 -15.66 -14.38 -15.42
C ALA A 14 -15.85 -15.38 -14.26
N THR A 15 -15.61 -14.97 -13.01
CA THR A 15 -15.79 -15.82 -11.85
C THR A 15 -17.27 -16.15 -11.62
N THR A 16 -18.16 -15.16 -11.74
CA THR A 16 -19.62 -15.37 -11.61
C THR A 16 -20.14 -16.28 -12.72
N GLY A 17 -19.70 -16.08 -13.96
CA GLY A 17 -20.06 -16.92 -15.10
C GLY A 17 -19.55 -18.35 -14.94
N ALA A 18 -18.32 -18.55 -14.47
CA ALA A 18 -17.76 -19.86 -14.21
C ALA A 18 -18.54 -20.63 -13.13
N VAL A 19 -18.87 -19.96 -12.01
CA VAL A 19 -19.68 -20.55 -10.94
C VAL A 19 -21.07 -20.93 -11.46
N TRP A 20 -21.68 -20.06 -12.25
CA TRP A 20 -23.01 -20.34 -12.81
C TRP A 20 -22.99 -21.49 -13.81
N LEU A 21 -21.99 -21.55 -14.69
CA LEU A 21 -21.81 -22.67 -15.63
C LEU A 21 -21.58 -24.00 -14.90
N PHE A 22 -20.77 -23.98 -13.86
CA PHE A 22 -20.54 -25.15 -13.02
C PHE A 22 -21.85 -25.60 -12.35
N ALA A 23 -22.61 -24.68 -11.74
CA ALA A 23 -23.90 -24.98 -11.11
C ALA A 23 -24.91 -25.51 -12.13
N ALA A 24 -25.00 -24.93 -13.32
CA ALA A 24 -25.87 -25.39 -14.38
C ALA A 24 -25.54 -26.82 -14.85
N ALA A 25 -24.25 -27.10 -15.07
CA ALA A 25 -23.78 -28.43 -15.44
C ALA A 25 -24.05 -29.47 -14.34
N TRP A 26 -23.81 -29.10 -13.07
CA TRP A 26 -24.11 -29.96 -11.93
C TRP A 26 -25.60 -30.26 -11.80
N ILE A 27 -26.44 -29.23 -11.90
CA ILE A 27 -27.91 -29.40 -11.82
C ILE A 27 -28.39 -30.28 -12.96
N TYR A 28 -27.92 -30.07 -14.19
CA TYR A 28 -28.28 -30.88 -15.34
C TYR A 28 -27.94 -32.36 -15.10
N ALA A 29 -26.72 -32.68 -14.74
CA ALA A 29 -26.25 -34.02 -14.50
C ALA A 29 -27.00 -34.70 -13.31
N SER A 30 -27.22 -33.95 -12.23
CA SER A 30 -27.92 -34.44 -11.04
C SER A 30 -29.42 -34.69 -11.35
N THR A 31 -30.06 -33.77 -12.08
CA THR A 31 -31.48 -33.90 -12.45
C THR A 31 -31.68 -35.10 -13.40
N GLN A 32 -30.82 -35.25 -14.39
CA GLN A 32 -30.88 -36.38 -15.31
C GLN A 32 -30.79 -37.73 -14.54
N ALA A 33 -29.79 -37.88 -13.70
CA ALA A 33 -29.57 -39.10 -12.93
C ALA A 33 -30.73 -39.43 -11.97
N GLU A 34 -31.35 -38.39 -11.37
CA GLU A 34 -32.48 -38.58 -10.46
C GLU A 34 -33.77 -38.93 -11.20
N VAL A 35 -34.04 -38.25 -12.32
CA VAL A 35 -35.22 -38.55 -13.17
C VAL A 35 -35.12 -39.97 -13.72
N GLU A 36 -33.98 -40.38 -14.25
CA GLU A 36 -33.76 -41.76 -14.73
C GLU A 36 -34.05 -42.78 -13.63
N ARG A 37 -33.50 -42.54 -12.41
CA ARG A 37 -33.68 -43.46 -11.28
C ARG A 37 -35.12 -43.61 -10.83
N VAL A 38 -35.85 -42.46 -10.76
CA VAL A 38 -37.25 -42.44 -10.36
C VAL A 38 -38.13 -43.11 -11.41
N LEU A 39 -37.89 -42.88 -12.70
CA LEU A 39 -38.69 -43.45 -13.78
C LEU A 39 -38.40 -44.94 -13.95
N ASP A 40 -37.16 -45.39 -13.79
CA ASP A 40 -36.82 -46.80 -13.79
C ASP A 40 -37.46 -47.57 -12.61
N ALA A 41 -37.50 -46.97 -11.41
CA ALA A 41 -38.18 -47.55 -10.26
C ALA A 41 -39.70 -47.68 -10.53
N ARG A 42 -40.32 -46.73 -11.20
CA ARG A 42 -41.75 -46.80 -11.61
C ARG A 42 -42.00 -47.90 -12.61
N LEU A 43 -41.17 -48.06 -13.63
CA LEU A 43 -41.28 -49.18 -14.59
C LEU A 43 -41.26 -50.54 -13.89
N MET A 44 -40.32 -50.69 -12.95
CA MET A 44 -40.16 -51.92 -12.18
C MET A 44 -41.38 -52.19 -11.29
N GLU A 45 -41.93 -51.15 -10.61
CA GLU A 45 -43.10 -51.27 -9.76
C GLU A 45 -44.36 -51.60 -10.58
N ALA A 46 -44.57 -50.90 -11.71
CA ALA A 46 -45.68 -51.19 -12.61
C ALA A 46 -45.62 -52.62 -13.17
N ALA A 47 -44.44 -53.07 -13.61
CA ALA A 47 -44.31 -54.46 -14.12
C ALA A 47 -44.58 -55.53 -13.07
N ARG A 48 -44.12 -55.32 -11.83
CA ARG A 48 -44.42 -56.22 -10.70
C ARG A 48 -45.87 -56.21 -10.31
N MET A 49 -46.52 -55.04 -10.28
CA MET A 49 -47.91 -54.90 -9.99
C MET A 49 -48.77 -55.67 -10.99
N VAL A 50 -48.52 -55.46 -12.29
CA VAL A 50 -49.22 -56.21 -13.35
C VAL A 50 -49.04 -57.72 -13.17
N SER A 51 -47.80 -58.18 -12.92
CA SER A 51 -47.47 -59.60 -12.71
C SER A 51 -48.21 -60.19 -11.51
N SER A 52 -48.35 -59.44 -10.37
CA SER A 52 -49.05 -59.93 -9.18
C SER A 52 -50.60 -59.96 -9.38
N LEU A 53 -51.17 -58.89 -10.02
CA LEU A 53 -52.61 -58.85 -10.31
C LEU A 53 -53.10 -60.04 -11.18
N ILE A 54 -52.31 -60.44 -12.15
CA ILE A 54 -52.60 -61.60 -13.01
C ILE A 54 -52.56 -62.91 -12.18
N THR A 55 -51.64 -62.97 -11.19
CA THR A 55 -51.42 -64.20 -10.38
C THR A 55 -52.53 -64.37 -9.33
N ASP A 56 -52.93 -63.30 -8.60
CA ASP A 56 -53.76 -63.37 -7.40
C ASP A 56 -55.26 -63.46 -7.71
N HIS A 57 -55.76 -62.90 -8.83
CA HIS A 57 -57.20 -62.72 -9.02
C HIS A 57 -57.81 -63.38 -10.26
N GLN A 58 -57.09 -64.18 -11.03
CA GLN A 58 -57.60 -64.73 -12.31
C GLN A 58 -58.23 -63.61 -13.20
N ILE A 59 -57.74 -62.39 -13.09
CA ILE A 59 -58.26 -61.24 -13.84
C ILE A 59 -57.82 -61.41 -15.29
N ASP A 60 -58.73 -61.10 -16.22
CA ASP A 60 -58.40 -61.06 -17.63
C ASP A 60 -57.15 -60.23 -17.86
N PRO A 61 -56.11 -60.78 -18.46
CA PRO A 61 -54.85 -60.04 -18.68
C PRO A 61 -54.97 -58.69 -19.36
N SER A 62 -56.05 -58.49 -20.14
CA SER A 62 -56.37 -57.21 -20.78
C SER A 62 -56.84 -56.13 -19.79
N ALA A 63 -57.59 -56.51 -18.75
CA ALA A 63 -58.04 -55.60 -17.69
C ALA A 63 -56.84 -55.20 -16.76
N ALA A 64 -55.94 -56.14 -16.45
CA ALA A 64 -54.76 -55.90 -15.64
C ALA A 64 -53.77 -54.93 -16.32
N ALA A 65 -53.61 -55.07 -17.63
CA ALA A 65 -52.74 -54.15 -18.39
C ALA A 65 -53.28 -52.68 -18.41
N SER A 66 -54.62 -52.53 -18.46
CA SER A 66 -55.23 -51.22 -18.42
C SER A 66 -55.26 -50.58 -17.02
N ALA A 67 -55.40 -51.40 -15.95
CA ALA A 67 -55.39 -50.92 -14.56
C ALA A 67 -54.03 -50.35 -14.15
N ALA A 68 -52.94 -51.02 -14.57
CA ALA A 68 -51.55 -50.56 -14.25
C ALA A 68 -51.20 -49.17 -14.84
N THR A 69 -51.90 -48.78 -15.91
CA THR A 69 -51.73 -47.46 -16.53
C THR A 69 -52.67 -46.40 -15.95
N ALA A 70 -53.74 -46.80 -15.24
CA ALA A 70 -54.74 -45.88 -14.68
C ALA A 70 -54.46 -45.43 -13.23
N ASP A 71 -53.86 -46.29 -12.41
CA ASP A 71 -53.76 -46.09 -10.95
C ASP A 71 -52.35 -45.64 -10.46
N ALA A 72 -51.57 -44.97 -11.29
CA ALA A 72 -50.32 -44.37 -10.84
C ALA A 72 -50.63 -43.25 -9.83
N PRO A 73 -49.93 -43.23 -8.65
CA PRO A 73 -50.13 -42.15 -7.67
C PRO A 73 -49.87 -40.78 -8.30
N PRO A 74 -50.67 -39.73 -7.88
CA PRO A 74 -50.56 -38.40 -8.47
C PRO A 74 -49.15 -37.86 -8.36
N SER A 75 -48.54 -37.58 -9.53
CA SER A 75 -47.19 -36.97 -9.54
C SER A 75 -47.27 -35.54 -9.01
N PRO A 76 -46.23 -35.05 -8.30
CA PRO A 76 -46.18 -33.67 -7.84
C PRO A 76 -46.17 -32.62 -8.98
N PHE A 77 -46.17 -33.07 -10.24
CA PHE A 77 -46.19 -32.22 -11.45
C PHE A 77 -47.58 -32.10 -12.07
N LYS A 78 -48.64 -32.04 -11.27
CA LYS A 78 -50.04 -32.12 -11.71
C LYS A 78 -50.54 -30.89 -12.51
N GLU A 79 -49.76 -29.85 -12.74
CA GLU A 79 -50.22 -28.61 -13.40
C GLU A 79 -49.68 -28.34 -14.80
N ALA A 80 -48.80 -29.16 -15.32
CA ALA A 80 -48.27 -28.99 -16.68
C ALA A 80 -48.78 -30.09 -17.62
N GLY A 81 -50.03 -30.02 -17.98
CA GLY A 81 -50.63 -30.62 -19.18
C GLY A 81 -50.37 -32.08 -19.46
N GLY A 82 -51.38 -32.92 -19.24
CA GLY A 82 -51.44 -34.26 -19.84
C GLY A 82 -50.86 -35.38 -18.98
N SER A 83 -51.73 -36.21 -18.51
CA SER A 83 -51.50 -37.36 -17.65
C SER A 83 -50.32 -38.26 -18.11
N TYR A 84 -49.15 -38.05 -17.51
CA TYR A 84 -47.99 -38.95 -17.67
C TYR A 84 -48.30 -40.42 -17.30
N SER A 85 -49.30 -40.61 -16.45
CA SER A 85 -49.83 -41.96 -16.10
C SER A 85 -50.43 -42.74 -17.27
N ARG A 86 -50.79 -42.07 -18.39
CA ARG A 86 -51.32 -42.73 -19.61
C ARG A 86 -50.21 -43.05 -20.62
N GLN A 87 -48.96 -42.79 -20.31
CA GLN A 87 -47.85 -42.92 -21.26
C GLN A 87 -47.02 -44.18 -21.06
N LEU A 88 -47.28 -44.92 -19.94
CA LEU A 88 -46.65 -46.23 -19.75
C LEU A 88 -47.34 -47.25 -20.70
N SER A 89 -46.54 -47.92 -21.50
CA SER A 89 -46.96 -48.96 -22.40
C SER A 89 -46.71 -50.29 -21.76
N CYS A 90 -47.76 -51.12 -21.67
CA CYS A 90 -47.70 -52.45 -21.10
C CYS A 90 -48.05 -53.48 -22.15
N GLN A 91 -47.27 -54.56 -22.21
CA GLN A 91 -47.55 -55.72 -23.05
C GLN A 91 -47.39 -57.00 -22.22
N ILE A 92 -48.28 -57.97 -22.46
CA ILE A 92 -48.23 -59.31 -21.88
C ILE A 92 -48.07 -60.31 -23.00
N TRP A 93 -46.96 -61.00 -22.97
CA TRP A 93 -46.65 -62.02 -23.96
C TRP A 93 -46.61 -63.39 -23.34
N SER A 94 -47.12 -64.41 -24.07
CA SER A 94 -46.84 -65.81 -23.70
C SER A 94 -45.38 -66.17 -23.90
N LEU A 95 -44.82 -67.04 -23.07
CA LEU A 95 -43.45 -67.55 -23.27
C LEU A 95 -43.31 -68.30 -24.60
N GLN A 96 -44.44 -68.68 -25.25
CA GLN A 96 -44.49 -69.29 -26.57
C GLN A 96 -44.42 -68.26 -27.72
N GLY A 97 -44.33 -66.93 -27.41
CA GLY A 97 -44.15 -65.88 -28.39
C GLY A 97 -45.42 -65.21 -28.94
N SER A 98 -46.63 -65.53 -28.38
CA SER A 98 -47.87 -64.88 -28.79
C SER A 98 -48.24 -63.70 -27.87
N LEU A 99 -48.71 -62.56 -28.44
CA LEU A 99 -49.22 -61.43 -27.67
C LEU A 99 -50.56 -61.79 -27.01
N VAL A 100 -50.61 -61.77 -25.67
CA VAL A 100 -51.81 -62.07 -24.88
C VAL A 100 -52.67 -60.82 -24.67
N SER A 101 -52.03 -59.72 -24.31
CA SER A 101 -52.71 -58.41 -24.11
C SER A 101 -51.73 -57.23 -24.26
N ARG A 102 -52.26 -56.04 -24.57
CA ARG A 102 -51.50 -54.80 -24.59
C ARG A 102 -52.37 -53.61 -24.14
N SER A 103 -51.69 -52.57 -23.57
CA SER A 103 -52.34 -51.26 -23.35
C SER A 103 -52.55 -50.51 -24.67
N GLU A 104 -53.44 -49.50 -24.68
CA GLU A 104 -53.74 -48.66 -25.85
C GLU A 104 -52.49 -47.95 -26.41
N SER A 105 -51.60 -47.56 -25.52
CA SER A 105 -50.36 -46.84 -25.84
C SER A 105 -49.21 -47.75 -26.33
N ALA A 106 -49.38 -49.09 -26.23
CA ALA A 106 -48.29 -50.00 -26.58
C ALA A 106 -48.27 -50.33 -28.07
N PRO A 107 -47.07 -50.35 -28.71
CA PRO A 107 -46.90 -50.74 -30.11
C PRO A 107 -47.37 -52.20 -30.31
N ALA A 108 -47.58 -52.56 -31.57
CA ALA A 108 -48.00 -53.96 -31.91
C ALA A 108 -46.80 -54.92 -31.90
N THR A 109 -45.61 -54.43 -32.10
CA THR A 109 -44.34 -55.13 -32.03
C THR A 109 -43.91 -55.33 -30.59
N SER A 110 -43.12 -56.37 -30.25
CA SER A 110 -42.66 -56.62 -28.88
C SER A 110 -41.75 -55.48 -28.43
N LEU A 111 -42.04 -54.90 -27.24
CA LEU A 111 -41.25 -53.84 -26.63
C LEU A 111 -39.84 -54.25 -26.26
N ALA A 112 -39.57 -55.55 -26.00
CA ALA A 112 -38.24 -56.04 -25.70
C ALA A 112 -38.06 -57.49 -26.18
N SER A 113 -36.81 -57.85 -26.45
CA SER A 113 -36.43 -59.20 -26.86
C SER A 113 -35.93 -60.03 -25.68
N HIS A 114 -35.42 -59.41 -24.62
CA HIS A 114 -34.84 -60.06 -23.45
C HIS A 114 -35.93 -60.60 -22.49
N THR A 115 -35.57 -61.48 -21.61
CA THR A 115 -36.49 -62.18 -20.74
C THR A 115 -36.72 -61.48 -19.40
N ASP A 116 -35.75 -60.79 -18.85
CA ASP A 116 -35.83 -60.15 -17.54
C ASP A 116 -34.89 -58.92 -17.43
N GLY A 117 -35.31 -57.89 -16.73
CA GLY A 117 -34.53 -56.71 -16.48
C GLY A 117 -34.82 -55.52 -17.41
N PHE A 118 -33.93 -54.50 -17.43
CA PHE A 118 -34.03 -53.31 -18.25
C PHE A 118 -33.35 -53.45 -19.62
N GLU A 119 -34.04 -52.97 -20.65
CA GLU A 119 -33.50 -52.88 -22.02
C GLU A 119 -33.91 -51.53 -22.65
N GLU A 120 -33.02 -50.99 -23.49
CA GLU A 120 -33.39 -49.91 -24.40
C GLU A 120 -33.54 -50.46 -25.79
N THR A 121 -34.71 -50.21 -26.37
CA THR A 121 -35.10 -50.77 -27.68
C THR A 121 -35.61 -49.62 -28.55
N GLU A 122 -35.33 -49.70 -29.85
CA GLU A 122 -35.92 -48.79 -30.84
C GLU A 122 -36.99 -49.53 -31.62
N ILE A 123 -38.21 -48.94 -31.57
CA ILE A 123 -39.43 -49.50 -32.23
C ILE A 123 -40.07 -48.41 -33.01
N ASP A 124 -40.31 -48.60 -34.31
CA ASP A 124 -40.90 -47.64 -35.21
C ASP A 124 -40.25 -46.26 -35.24
N GLY A 125 -38.92 -46.20 -34.93
CA GLY A 125 -38.17 -44.98 -34.87
C GLY A 125 -38.22 -44.24 -33.50
N GLU A 126 -38.96 -44.77 -32.54
CA GLU A 126 -39.01 -44.29 -31.17
C GLU A 126 -38.11 -45.13 -30.23
N ARG A 127 -37.38 -44.50 -29.36
CA ARG A 127 -36.55 -45.17 -28.35
C ARG A 127 -37.38 -45.41 -27.09
N TRP A 128 -37.39 -46.67 -26.65
CA TRP A 128 -38.09 -47.12 -25.49
C TRP A 128 -37.17 -47.65 -24.42
N ARG A 129 -37.42 -47.30 -23.15
CA ARG A 129 -36.84 -47.92 -21.98
C ARG A 129 -37.84 -48.93 -21.43
N VAL A 130 -37.50 -50.21 -21.45
CA VAL A 130 -38.44 -51.30 -21.13
C VAL A 130 -37.92 -52.07 -19.96
N TYR A 131 -38.79 -52.42 -19.05
CA TYR A 131 -38.55 -53.39 -17.98
C TYR A 131 -39.37 -54.68 -18.21
N ALA A 132 -38.72 -55.82 -18.25
CA ALA A 132 -39.32 -57.11 -18.46
C ALA A 132 -39.36 -57.90 -17.14
N VAL A 133 -40.47 -58.59 -16.89
CA VAL A 133 -40.62 -59.53 -15.77
C VAL A 133 -41.28 -60.81 -16.28
N VAL A 134 -40.66 -61.94 -16.00
CA VAL A 134 -41.22 -63.24 -16.31
C VAL A 134 -42.05 -63.76 -15.13
N ASN A 135 -43.28 -64.19 -15.41
CA ASN A 135 -44.15 -64.90 -14.45
C ASN A 135 -44.15 -66.40 -14.84
N PRO A 136 -43.35 -67.22 -14.18
CA PRO A 136 -43.17 -68.65 -14.57
C PRO A 136 -44.43 -69.47 -14.22
N THR A 137 -45.24 -69.04 -13.25
CA THR A 137 -46.47 -69.73 -12.83
C THR A 137 -47.56 -69.73 -13.90
N LEU A 138 -47.69 -68.62 -14.63
CA LEU A 138 -48.66 -68.46 -15.69
C LEU A 138 -48.06 -68.61 -17.10
N GLY A 139 -46.77 -68.78 -17.24
CA GLY A 139 -46.10 -68.87 -18.52
C GLY A 139 -46.16 -67.61 -19.36
N VAL A 140 -46.19 -66.44 -18.72
CA VAL A 140 -46.27 -65.14 -19.39
C VAL A 140 -45.11 -64.25 -19.02
N ARG A 141 -44.78 -63.30 -19.94
CA ARG A 141 -43.80 -62.23 -19.78
C ARG A 141 -44.54 -60.90 -19.82
N VAL A 142 -44.36 -60.08 -18.80
CA VAL A 142 -44.85 -58.71 -18.70
C VAL A 142 -43.76 -57.73 -19.10
N LEU A 143 -44.05 -56.88 -20.08
CA LEU A 143 -43.16 -55.84 -20.55
C LEU A 143 -43.85 -54.48 -20.24
N VAL A 144 -43.15 -53.62 -19.50
CA VAL A 144 -43.59 -52.23 -19.27
C VAL A 144 -42.54 -51.31 -19.81
N GLY A 145 -42.90 -50.43 -20.71
CA GLY A 145 -42.01 -49.48 -21.36
C GLY A 145 -42.46 -48.04 -21.28
N ASP A 146 -41.49 -47.15 -21.34
CA ASP A 146 -41.68 -45.72 -21.40
C ASP A 146 -40.84 -45.12 -22.53
N SER A 147 -41.40 -44.13 -23.26
CA SER A 147 -40.71 -43.47 -24.36
C SER A 147 -39.59 -42.55 -23.83
N LEU A 148 -38.37 -42.76 -24.30
CA LEU A 148 -37.23 -41.87 -23.95
C LEU A 148 -37.38 -40.45 -24.44
N GLU A 149 -38.17 -40.21 -25.53
CA GLU A 149 -38.46 -38.86 -25.97
C GLU A 149 -39.25 -38.05 -24.93
N ILE A 150 -40.14 -38.68 -24.20
CA ILE A 150 -40.93 -38.04 -23.15
C ILE A 150 -40.01 -37.72 -21.96
N ARG A 151 -39.13 -38.62 -21.61
CA ARG A 151 -38.11 -38.40 -20.59
C ARG A 151 -37.23 -37.21 -20.94
N ASP A 152 -36.72 -37.14 -22.18
CA ASP A 152 -35.87 -36.05 -22.66
C ASP A 152 -36.62 -34.68 -22.62
N ARG A 153 -37.94 -34.67 -22.97
CA ARG A 153 -38.75 -33.46 -22.86
C ARG A 153 -38.91 -33.00 -21.41
N LEU A 154 -39.21 -33.92 -20.48
CA LEU A 154 -39.37 -33.59 -19.06
C LEU A 154 -38.08 -33.03 -18.47
N ILE A 155 -36.93 -33.67 -18.76
CA ILE A 155 -35.62 -33.18 -18.35
C ILE A 155 -35.37 -31.81 -18.96
N GLY A 156 -35.65 -31.63 -20.27
CA GLY A 156 -35.50 -30.37 -20.98
C GLY A 156 -36.33 -29.23 -20.39
N ASP A 157 -37.58 -29.49 -19.98
CA ASP A 157 -38.46 -28.47 -19.40
C ASP A 157 -38.03 -28.04 -17.98
N VAL A 158 -37.59 -29.00 -17.16
CA VAL A 158 -36.96 -28.69 -15.84
C VAL A 158 -35.69 -27.84 -16.02
N VAL A 159 -34.81 -28.26 -16.94
CA VAL A 159 -33.57 -27.55 -17.22
C VAL A 159 -33.81 -26.14 -17.77
N LYS A 160 -34.78 -25.99 -18.72
CA LYS A 160 -35.17 -24.66 -19.20
C LYS A 160 -35.71 -23.77 -18.09
N GLY A 161 -36.57 -24.34 -17.20
CA GLY A 161 -37.11 -23.62 -16.04
C GLY A 161 -36.03 -23.08 -15.11
N LEU A 162 -34.87 -23.75 -15.00
CA LEU A 162 -33.76 -23.34 -14.18
C LEU A 162 -32.77 -22.40 -14.93
N LEU A 163 -32.54 -22.63 -16.24
CA LEU A 163 -31.58 -21.84 -17.01
C LEU A 163 -32.11 -20.47 -17.44
N VAL A 164 -33.42 -20.36 -17.78
CA VAL A 164 -33.99 -19.10 -18.26
C VAL A 164 -33.88 -17.97 -17.23
N PRO A 165 -34.20 -18.16 -15.93
CA PRO A 165 -33.97 -17.12 -14.93
C PRO A 165 -32.49 -16.75 -14.82
N GLY A 166 -31.57 -17.70 -14.92
CA GLY A 166 -30.12 -17.45 -14.87
C GLY A 166 -29.65 -16.54 -16.00
N VAL A 167 -30.13 -16.78 -17.22
CA VAL A 167 -29.79 -15.94 -18.40
C VAL A 167 -30.27 -14.50 -18.24
N VAL A 168 -31.41 -14.30 -17.55
CA VAL A 168 -31.94 -12.95 -17.29
C VAL A 168 -31.19 -12.27 -16.14
N ILE A 169 -30.84 -13.01 -15.08
CA ILE A 169 -30.20 -12.45 -13.89
C ILE A 169 -28.75 -12.06 -14.18
N LEU A 170 -28.01 -12.81 -15.01
CA LEU A 170 -26.61 -12.52 -15.31
C LEU A 170 -26.35 -11.12 -15.88
N PRO A 171 -27.08 -10.63 -16.91
CA PRO A 171 -26.87 -9.27 -17.42
C PRO A 171 -27.26 -8.19 -16.41
N ILE A 172 -28.29 -8.43 -15.59
CA ILE A 172 -28.67 -7.51 -14.50
C ILE A 172 -27.53 -7.41 -13.49
N LEU A 173 -27.01 -8.57 -13.07
CA LEU A 173 -25.88 -8.63 -12.14
C LEU A 173 -24.62 -7.97 -12.72
N ALA A 174 -24.34 -8.18 -14.01
CA ALA A 174 -23.25 -7.50 -14.71
C ALA A 174 -23.41 -5.97 -14.67
N GLY A 175 -24.62 -5.46 -14.92
CA GLY A 175 -24.92 -4.03 -14.82
C GLY A 175 -24.72 -3.49 -13.40
N LEU A 176 -25.17 -4.22 -12.39
CA LEU A 176 -24.99 -3.84 -10.97
C LEU A 176 -23.51 -3.82 -10.57
N ILE A 177 -22.74 -4.83 -10.98
CA ILE A 177 -21.28 -4.89 -10.75
C ILE A 177 -20.59 -3.68 -11.40
N TRP A 178 -20.92 -3.40 -12.65
CA TRP A 178 -20.34 -2.25 -13.38
C TRP A 178 -20.62 -0.92 -12.68
N LEU A 179 -21.86 -0.74 -12.20
CA LEU A 179 -22.28 0.46 -11.49
C LEU A 179 -21.59 0.59 -10.12
N SER A 180 -21.54 -0.52 -9.37
CA SER A 180 -20.89 -0.58 -8.05
C SER A 180 -19.40 -0.30 -8.12
N VAL A 181 -18.68 -0.96 -9.04
CA VAL A 181 -17.23 -0.71 -9.25
C VAL A 181 -16.98 0.73 -9.69
N GLY A 182 -17.84 1.28 -10.57
CA GLY A 182 -17.75 2.67 -11.01
C GLY A 182 -17.90 3.67 -9.87
N ARG A 183 -18.91 3.47 -9.00
CA ARG A 183 -19.12 4.32 -7.82
C ARG A 183 -18.05 4.16 -6.76
N GLY A 184 -17.57 2.93 -6.54
CA GLY A 184 -16.51 2.65 -5.57
C GLY A 184 -15.16 3.29 -5.94
N LEU A 185 -14.83 3.38 -7.24
CA LEU A 185 -13.59 3.99 -7.72
C LEU A 185 -13.68 5.50 -8.01
N ALA A 186 -14.88 6.08 -8.04
CA ALA A 186 -15.09 7.51 -8.31
C ALA A 186 -14.33 8.45 -7.33
N PRO A 187 -14.21 8.16 -6.02
CA PRO A 187 -13.43 8.99 -5.11
C PRO A 187 -11.95 9.08 -5.49
N LEU A 188 -11.34 7.96 -5.90
CA LEU A 188 -9.93 7.93 -6.34
C LEU A 188 -9.70 8.79 -7.58
N THR A 189 -10.62 8.72 -8.54
CA THR A 189 -10.54 9.54 -9.75
C THR A 189 -10.66 11.03 -9.44
N ARG A 190 -11.54 11.43 -8.52
CA ARG A 190 -11.67 12.81 -8.06
C ARG A 190 -10.42 13.33 -7.38
N ILE A 191 -9.81 12.51 -6.49
CA ILE A 191 -8.55 12.86 -5.83
C ILE A 191 -7.45 13.04 -6.87
N ALA A 192 -7.31 12.09 -7.81
CA ALA A 192 -6.29 12.18 -8.87
C ALA A 192 -6.47 13.41 -9.76
N GLN A 193 -7.71 13.76 -10.14
CA GLN A 193 -8.00 14.96 -10.92
C GLN A 193 -7.75 16.24 -10.12
N GLY A 194 -8.15 16.27 -8.84
CA GLY A 194 -7.87 17.39 -7.95
C GLY A 194 -6.37 17.62 -7.75
N LEU A 195 -5.57 16.55 -7.69
CA LEU A 195 -4.11 16.64 -7.62
C LEU A 195 -3.48 17.09 -8.93
N ALA A 196 -3.94 16.55 -10.06
CA ALA A 196 -3.42 16.91 -11.38
C ALA A 196 -3.66 18.39 -11.76
N GLY A 197 -4.73 18.99 -11.21
CA GLY A 197 -5.04 20.41 -11.42
C GLY A 197 -4.35 21.37 -10.48
N ARG A 198 -3.63 20.88 -9.43
CA ARG A 198 -2.92 21.74 -8.47
C ARG A 198 -1.61 22.25 -9.05
N SER A 199 -1.31 23.51 -8.75
CA SER A 199 0.03 24.05 -9.00
C SER A 199 1.05 23.47 -8.01
N ALA A 200 2.34 23.47 -8.37
CA ALA A 200 3.41 23.01 -7.47
C ALA A 200 3.52 23.83 -6.16
N SER A 201 2.83 24.96 -6.09
CA SER A 201 2.79 25.84 -4.91
C SER A 201 1.63 25.54 -3.96
N GLU A 202 0.64 24.74 -4.38
CA GLU A 202 -0.56 24.45 -3.60
C GLU A 202 -0.36 23.20 -2.75
N LEU A 203 0.25 23.37 -1.57
CA LEU A 203 0.58 22.29 -0.63
C LEU A 203 -0.44 22.14 0.52
N HIS A 204 -1.61 22.80 0.43
CA HIS A 204 -2.64 22.62 1.45
C HIS A 204 -3.21 21.19 1.46
N PRO A 205 -3.65 20.67 2.61
CA PRO A 205 -4.14 19.33 2.75
C PRO A 205 -5.29 19.03 1.78
N VAL A 206 -5.33 17.78 1.29
CA VAL A 206 -6.47 17.27 0.53
C VAL A 206 -7.58 16.95 1.53
N GLU A 207 -8.74 17.58 1.36
CA GLU A 207 -9.89 17.31 2.20
C GLU A 207 -10.43 15.88 1.97
N ALA A 208 -10.54 15.15 3.06
CA ALA A 208 -10.98 13.75 3.02
C ALA A 208 -12.51 13.61 2.98
N GLY A 209 -13.30 14.57 2.62
CA GLY A 209 -14.77 14.51 2.49
C GLY A 209 -15.41 13.16 2.87
N SER A 210 -16.45 12.70 2.22
CA SER A 210 -17.05 11.36 2.40
C SER A 210 -16.28 10.30 1.59
N VAL A 211 -15.07 9.95 2.02
CA VAL A 211 -14.24 8.92 1.35
C VAL A 211 -14.35 7.59 2.07
N PRO A 212 -14.33 6.45 1.33
CA PRO A 212 -14.26 5.12 1.92
C PRO A 212 -13.07 4.97 2.88
N ARG A 213 -13.23 4.10 3.90
CA ARG A 213 -12.20 3.89 4.94
C ARG A 213 -10.86 3.44 4.35
N GLU A 214 -10.89 2.70 3.27
CA GLU A 214 -9.74 2.13 2.56
C GLU A 214 -8.88 3.21 1.88
N VAL A 215 -9.45 4.35 1.54
CA VAL A 215 -8.76 5.47 0.88
C VAL A 215 -8.15 6.45 1.89
N ARG A 216 -8.66 6.52 3.12
CA ARG A 216 -8.18 7.43 4.18
C ARG A 216 -6.68 7.31 4.50
N PRO A 217 -6.08 6.11 4.56
CA PRO A 217 -4.63 5.98 4.79
C PRO A 217 -3.80 6.66 3.69
N VAL A 218 -4.24 6.55 2.42
CA VAL A 218 -3.56 7.18 1.28
C VAL A 218 -3.62 8.70 1.39
N ILE A 219 -4.79 9.28 1.75
CA ILE A 219 -4.93 10.73 1.94
C ILE A 219 -4.06 11.21 3.10
N ARG A 220 -3.99 10.46 4.21
CA ARG A 220 -3.13 10.80 5.35
C ARG A 220 -1.66 10.81 4.98
N ALA A 221 -1.18 9.80 4.26
CA ALA A 221 0.19 9.73 3.78
C ALA A 221 0.52 10.89 2.83
N LEU A 222 -0.39 11.22 1.93
CA LEU A 222 -0.26 12.33 0.99
C LEU A 222 -0.21 13.69 1.72
N ASN A 223 -1.11 13.91 2.69
CA ASN A 223 -1.12 15.14 3.48
C ASN A 223 0.14 15.28 4.36
N SER A 224 0.66 14.18 4.90
CA SER A 224 1.95 14.16 5.58
C SER A 224 3.10 14.55 4.65
N LEU A 225 3.10 14.03 3.42
CA LEU A 225 4.10 14.42 2.40
C LEU A 225 3.99 15.92 2.07
N PHE A 226 2.77 16.44 1.86
CA PHE A 226 2.57 17.86 1.60
C PHE A 226 3.04 18.75 2.76
N GLY A 227 2.78 18.34 4.01
CA GLY A 227 3.29 19.02 5.18
C GLY A 227 4.82 19.10 5.18
N ARG A 228 5.51 17.99 4.96
CA ARG A 228 6.98 17.93 4.87
C ARG A 228 7.54 18.82 3.74
N VAL A 229 6.91 18.79 2.56
CA VAL A 229 7.31 19.63 1.42
C VAL A 229 7.06 21.12 1.71
N ALA A 230 5.94 21.47 2.34
CA ALA A 230 5.63 22.85 2.74
C ALA A 230 6.67 23.38 3.74
N GLU A 231 6.99 22.60 4.77
CA GLU A 231 8.03 22.96 5.76
C GLU A 231 9.42 23.10 5.14
N ALA A 232 9.79 22.21 4.21
CA ALA A 232 11.07 22.31 3.50
C ALA A 232 11.13 23.59 2.66
N ARG A 233 10.06 23.92 1.94
CA ARG A 233 9.96 25.13 1.13
C ARG A 233 9.97 26.42 1.95
N ASP A 234 9.29 26.43 3.08
CA ASP A 234 9.29 27.59 3.97
C ASP A 234 10.67 27.81 4.61
N ARG A 235 11.40 26.73 4.93
CA ARG A 235 12.80 26.78 5.36
C ARG A 235 13.70 27.37 4.27
N GLU A 236 13.56 26.91 3.02
CA GLU A 236 14.32 27.41 1.86
C GLU A 236 14.05 28.89 1.59
N ARG A 237 12.77 29.31 1.63
CA ARG A 237 12.38 30.71 1.44
C ARG A 237 12.94 31.61 2.53
N SER A 238 12.84 31.18 3.78
CA SER A 238 13.36 31.93 4.93
C SER A 238 14.88 32.06 4.85
N PHE A 239 15.56 30.99 4.49
CA PHE A 239 17.02 30.98 4.27
C PHE A 239 17.41 31.96 3.17
N THR A 240 16.77 31.90 2.00
CA THR A 240 17.09 32.77 0.85
C THR A 240 16.84 34.25 1.17
N ALA A 241 15.70 34.54 1.80
CA ALA A 241 15.35 35.92 2.19
C ALA A 241 16.35 36.50 3.20
N TYR A 242 16.72 35.69 4.21
CA TYR A 242 17.70 36.10 5.21
C TYR A 242 19.10 36.28 4.62
N ALA A 243 19.59 35.32 3.82
CA ALA A 243 20.90 35.40 3.17
C ALA A 243 20.99 36.68 2.32
N ALA A 244 19.95 36.99 1.54
CA ALA A 244 19.89 38.19 0.74
C ALA A 244 19.95 39.48 1.60
N HIS A 245 19.22 39.50 2.74
CA HIS A 245 19.21 40.64 3.64
C HIS A 245 20.58 40.88 4.31
N GLU A 246 21.16 39.81 4.86
CA GLU A 246 22.45 39.86 5.55
C GLU A 246 23.62 40.16 4.64
N LEU A 247 23.57 39.78 3.36
CA LEU A 247 24.60 40.12 2.36
C LEU A 247 24.41 41.57 1.86
N LYS A 248 23.21 42.12 1.77
CA LYS A 248 22.95 43.45 1.26
C LYS A 248 23.56 44.53 2.17
N THR A 249 23.49 44.37 3.48
CA THR A 249 23.99 45.33 4.47
C THR A 249 25.51 45.56 4.37
N PRO A 250 26.41 44.53 4.42
CA PRO A 250 27.85 44.74 4.28
C PRO A 250 28.23 45.24 2.90
N LEU A 251 27.53 44.79 1.82
CA LEU A 251 27.79 45.27 0.46
C LEU A 251 27.48 46.77 0.32
N ALA A 252 26.40 47.25 0.94
CA ALA A 252 26.13 48.70 1.00
C ALA A 252 27.20 49.48 1.76
N GLY A 253 27.66 48.93 2.90
CA GLY A 253 28.77 49.50 3.67
C GLY A 253 30.08 49.58 2.87
N LEU A 254 30.46 48.50 2.19
CA LEU A 254 31.62 48.40 1.29
C LEU A 254 31.54 49.47 0.20
N LYS A 255 30.37 49.63 -0.47
CA LYS A 255 30.17 50.66 -1.48
C LYS A 255 30.38 52.06 -0.92
N THR A 256 29.83 52.35 0.26
CA THR A 256 29.99 53.64 0.92
C THR A 256 31.45 53.92 1.26
N GLN A 257 32.20 52.97 1.86
CA GLN A 257 33.59 53.14 2.19
C GLN A 257 34.46 53.29 0.92
N ALA A 258 34.20 52.54 -0.15
CA ALA A 258 34.85 52.74 -1.43
C ALA A 258 34.64 54.14 -2.02
N GLN A 259 33.40 54.65 -1.93
CA GLN A 259 33.09 56.04 -2.38
C GLN A 259 33.81 57.08 -1.55
N ILE A 260 33.97 56.90 -0.23
CA ILE A 260 34.76 57.76 0.63
C ILE A 260 36.24 57.73 0.21
N ALA A 261 36.81 56.56 0.06
CA ALA A 261 38.22 56.38 -0.33
C ALA A 261 38.52 56.96 -1.72
N LEU A 262 37.54 57.01 -2.64
CA LEU A 262 37.69 57.58 -3.98
C LEU A 262 37.55 59.11 -4.00
N ARG A 263 36.83 59.69 -3.04
CA ARG A 263 36.49 61.13 -3.03
C ARG A 263 37.37 61.96 -2.10
N THR A 264 38.10 61.32 -1.18
CA THR A 264 38.95 62.02 -0.23
C THR A 264 40.39 62.12 -0.71
N ASP A 265 40.96 63.29 -0.53
CA ASP A 265 42.43 63.52 -0.74
C ASP A 265 43.23 63.35 0.56
N ASP A 266 42.54 63.26 1.72
CA ASP A 266 43.19 63.03 3.01
C ASP A 266 43.72 61.58 3.15
N PRO A 267 45.03 61.40 3.30
CA PRO A 267 45.63 60.06 3.41
C PRO A 267 45.16 59.27 4.65
N ALA A 268 44.79 59.93 5.72
CA ALA A 268 44.31 59.30 6.95
C ALA A 268 42.91 58.72 6.77
N ILE A 269 41.99 59.53 6.23
CA ILE A 269 40.63 59.10 5.94
C ILE A 269 40.61 57.99 4.88
N LYS A 270 41.48 58.10 3.86
CA LYS A 270 41.59 57.08 2.82
C LYS A 270 42.04 55.74 3.40
N ARG A 271 43.05 55.74 4.28
CA ARG A 271 43.59 54.57 4.95
C ARG A 271 42.52 53.91 5.85
N GLU A 272 41.79 54.75 6.61
CA GLU A 272 40.67 54.25 7.44
C GLU A 272 39.56 53.63 6.60
N ALA A 273 39.14 54.24 5.50
CA ALA A 273 38.16 53.70 4.60
C ALA A 273 38.61 52.37 3.99
N LEU A 274 39.88 52.23 3.55
CA LEU A 274 40.43 51.00 3.04
C LEU A 274 40.48 49.88 4.11
N SER A 275 40.84 50.25 5.35
CA SER A 275 40.85 49.31 6.49
C SER A 275 39.44 48.80 6.79
N ARG A 276 38.42 49.67 6.78
CA ARG A 276 37.02 49.30 6.96
C ARG A 276 36.50 48.43 5.82
N ILE A 277 36.98 48.65 4.57
CA ILE A 277 36.69 47.78 3.43
C ILE A 277 37.23 46.38 3.69
N SER A 278 38.53 46.23 4.05
CA SER A 278 39.16 44.94 4.33
C SER A 278 38.40 44.20 5.42
N THR A 279 38.10 44.81 6.55
CA THR A 279 37.34 44.19 7.64
C THR A 279 35.96 43.75 7.20
N SER A 280 35.29 44.57 6.34
CA SER A 280 33.95 44.21 5.84
C SER A 280 34.01 43.06 4.85
N VAL A 281 35.04 42.93 4.02
CA VAL A 281 35.28 41.78 3.12
C VAL A 281 35.44 40.51 3.93
N ASP A 282 36.30 40.51 4.95
CA ASP A 282 36.58 39.36 5.80
C ASP A 282 35.29 38.87 6.50
N ARG A 283 34.48 39.82 6.99
CA ARG A 283 33.20 39.54 7.60
C ARG A 283 32.24 38.90 6.60
N THR A 284 32.13 39.43 5.38
CA THR A 284 31.24 38.92 4.34
C THR A 284 31.67 37.52 3.90
N SER A 285 32.97 37.30 3.76
CA SER A 285 33.57 35.99 3.41
C SER A 285 33.22 34.93 4.46
N ARG A 286 33.32 35.27 5.76
CA ARG A 286 32.89 34.34 6.83
C ARG A 286 31.42 34.03 6.77
N MET A 287 30.58 35.02 6.54
CA MET A 287 29.13 34.83 6.41
C MET A 287 28.78 33.93 5.24
N VAL A 288 29.39 34.11 4.06
CA VAL A 288 29.19 33.24 2.89
C VAL A 288 29.57 31.80 3.23
N ARG A 289 30.73 31.60 3.94
CA ARG A 289 31.16 30.28 4.37
C ARG A 289 30.12 29.62 5.30
N GLN A 290 29.61 30.37 6.29
CA GLN A 290 28.55 29.86 7.19
C GLN A 290 27.26 29.51 6.46
N LEU A 291 26.91 30.23 5.39
CA LEU A 291 25.75 29.87 4.53
C LEU A 291 26.00 28.58 3.75
N ILE A 292 27.24 28.38 3.27
CA ILE A 292 27.65 27.12 2.60
C ILE A 292 27.65 25.96 3.59
N ASP A 293 28.21 26.16 4.80
CA ASP A 293 28.20 25.15 5.87
C ASP A 293 26.76 24.75 6.23
N LEU A 294 25.85 25.73 6.37
CA LEU A 294 24.44 25.47 6.64
C LEU A 294 23.78 24.66 5.53
N ALA A 295 24.06 25.00 4.27
CA ALA A 295 23.54 24.26 3.11
C ALA A 295 24.11 22.82 3.06
N ALA A 296 25.42 22.63 3.38
CA ALA A 296 26.03 21.32 3.43
C ALA A 296 25.40 20.44 4.54
N VAL A 297 25.20 21.03 5.74
CA VAL A 297 24.49 20.35 6.82
C VAL A 297 23.05 20.01 6.42
N ASP A 298 22.32 20.89 5.75
CA ASP A 298 20.96 20.60 5.28
C ASP A 298 20.92 19.50 4.19
N ALA A 299 21.92 19.42 3.32
CA ALA A 299 21.98 18.45 2.21
C ALA A 299 22.37 17.02 2.65
N SER A 300 23.09 16.84 3.75
CA SER A 300 23.55 15.53 4.23
C SER A 300 22.45 14.64 4.83
N GLN A 301 21.17 14.84 4.46
CA GLN A 301 20.01 14.14 5.03
C GLN A 301 19.98 12.61 4.82
N ASP A 302 20.68 12.04 3.84
CA ASP A 302 20.46 10.67 3.38
C ASP A 302 21.68 9.74 3.36
N VAL A 303 22.86 10.22 3.75
CA VAL A 303 24.05 9.36 3.75
C VAL A 303 24.61 9.31 5.17
N ALA A 304 24.25 8.29 5.91
CA ALA A 304 25.02 7.89 7.09
C ALA A 304 26.42 7.49 6.60
N SER A 305 27.36 8.45 6.56
CA SER A 305 28.77 8.15 6.36
C SER A 305 29.25 7.45 7.63
N ASP A 306 29.56 6.17 7.52
CA ASP A 306 30.08 5.33 8.61
C ASP A 306 31.63 5.38 8.60
N GLU A 307 32.18 6.58 8.43
CA GLU A 307 33.61 6.82 8.36
C GLU A 307 34.21 6.93 9.78
N GLU A 308 35.33 6.28 10.00
CA GLU A 308 36.09 6.42 11.27
C GLU A 308 36.90 7.72 11.27
N VAL A 309 36.52 8.65 12.15
CA VAL A 309 37.13 9.97 12.26
C VAL A 309 37.82 10.11 13.62
N ASN A 310 39.10 10.41 13.60
CA ASN A 310 39.85 10.76 14.82
C ASN A 310 39.64 12.25 15.16
N ILE A 311 38.85 12.49 16.21
CA ILE A 311 38.47 13.85 16.64
C ILE A 311 39.67 14.70 17.06
N ALA A 312 40.65 14.12 17.74
CA ALA A 312 41.84 14.87 18.16
C ALA A 312 42.67 15.39 16.94
N VAL A 313 42.78 14.54 15.92
CA VAL A 313 43.44 14.93 14.65
C VAL A 313 42.61 16.01 13.95
N LEU A 314 41.31 15.83 13.86
CA LEU A 314 40.40 16.78 13.21
C LEU A 314 40.43 18.16 13.88
N VAL A 315 40.43 18.23 15.23
CA VAL A 315 40.56 19.49 15.97
C VAL A 315 41.91 20.17 15.63
N GLY A 316 43.00 19.42 15.58
CA GLY A 316 44.32 19.93 15.20
C GLY A 316 44.34 20.51 13.77
N GLU A 317 43.78 19.82 12.82
CA GLU A 317 43.62 20.30 11.44
C GLU A 317 42.83 21.61 11.37
N VAL A 318 41.69 21.68 12.06
CA VAL A 318 40.85 22.88 12.08
C VAL A 318 41.56 24.05 12.74
N VAL A 319 42.31 23.85 13.82
CA VAL A 319 43.13 24.90 14.46
C VAL A 319 44.16 25.42 13.48
N SER A 320 44.90 24.53 12.79
CA SER A 320 45.90 24.93 11.78
C SER A 320 45.28 25.72 10.62
N GLU A 321 44.08 25.33 10.15
CA GLU A 321 43.38 26.09 9.11
C GLU A 321 43.01 27.52 9.55
N LEU A 322 42.82 27.73 10.85
CA LEU A 322 42.47 29.05 11.42
C LEU A 322 43.67 29.93 11.81
N GLU A 323 44.93 29.46 11.61
CA GLU A 323 46.16 30.20 12.00
C GLU A 323 46.20 31.66 11.50
N ASN A 324 45.84 31.91 10.24
CA ASN A 324 45.76 33.25 9.69
C ASN A 324 44.73 34.16 10.39
N GLN A 325 43.61 33.57 10.82
CA GLN A 325 42.55 34.29 11.56
C GLN A 325 43.01 34.56 13.01
N LEU A 326 43.73 33.65 13.63
CA LEU A 326 44.32 33.77 14.95
C LEU A 326 45.32 34.91 15.00
N ALA A 327 46.27 34.97 14.03
CA ALA A 327 47.23 36.01 13.91
C ALA A 327 46.61 37.43 13.79
N ALA A 328 45.44 37.53 13.15
CA ALA A 328 44.70 38.79 13.01
C ALA A 328 43.87 39.17 14.25
N SER A 329 43.49 38.20 15.10
CA SER A 329 42.61 38.41 16.26
C SER A 329 43.33 38.69 17.59
N ASP A 330 44.63 38.48 17.64
CA ASP A 330 45.47 38.56 18.87
C ASP A 330 44.97 37.61 19.99
N VAL A 331 44.45 36.42 19.59
CA VAL A 331 43.94 35.37 20.49
C VAL A 331 44.83 34.13 20.35
N HIS A 332 45.24 33.55 21.48
CA HIS A 332 46.02 32.31 21.49
C HIS A 332 45.13 31.10 21.60
N VAL A 333 45.30 30.08 20.74
CA VAL A 333 44.61 28.79 20.82
C VAL A 333 45.58 27.73 21.32
N ALA A 334 45.24 27.09 22.45
CA ALA A 334 45.99 25.99 23.01
C ALA A 334 45.19 24.68 22.85
N MET A 335 45.86 23.63 22.38
CA MET A 335 45.29 22.26 22.42
C MET A 335 45.75 21.58 23.71
N GLU A 336 44.81 21.13 24.49
CA GLU A 336 45.05 20.27 25.66
C GLU A 336 44.64 18.83 25.27
N LEU A 337 45.66 18.03 24.93
CA LEU A 337 45.51 16.58 24.79
C LEU A 337 45.75 15.99 26.19
N SER A 338 44.79 15.22 26.73
CA SER A 338 44.96 14.57 28.04
C SER A 338 46.03 13.48 27.92
N ASP A 339 47.08 13.56 28.80
CA ASP A 339 48.24 12.66 28.83
C ASP A 339 47.99 11.26 29.41
N GLU A 340 46.78 10.97 29.93
CA GLU A 340 46.45 9.67 30.43
C GLU A 340 46.01 8.74 29.29
N ALA A 341 46.45 7.46 29.37
CA ALA A 341 46.09 6.41 28.42
C ALA A 341 44.58 6.34 28.18
N GLN A 342 44.07 7.17 27.26
CA GLN A 342 42.64 7.32 26.96
C GLN A 342 42.25 6.36 25.86
N PRO A 343 40.96 5.92 25.88
CA PRO A 343 40.35 5.21 24.75
C PRO A 343 40.53 6.03 23.46
N PRO A 344 40.52 5.38 22.29
CA PRO A 344 40.69 6.07 21.02
C PRO A 344 39.64 7.16 20.86
N THR A 345 40.07 8.38 20.51
CA THR A 345 39.20 9.52 20.19
C THR A 345 38.57 9.40 18.78
N VAL A 346 38.25 8.17 18.39
CA VAL A 346 37.69 7.83 17.08
C VAL A 346 36.23 7.61 17.24
N ILE A 347 35.45 8.29 16.42
CA ILE A 347 34.00 8.10 16.34
C ILE A 347 33.61 7.72 14.90
N ARG A 348 32.44 7.11 14.75
CA ARG A 348 31.84 6.84 13.43
C ARG A 348 30.87 7.93 13.08
N GLY A 349 31.08 8.57 11.91
CA GLY A 349 30.20 9.65 11.48
C GLY A 349 30.69 10.37 10.24
N ASP A 350 29.92 11.37 9.82
CA ASP A 350 30.26 12.21 8.68
C ASP A 350 31.36 13.21 9.04
N GLY A 351 32.56 13.00 8.48
CA GLY A 351 33.74 13.87 8.71
C GLY A 351 33.51 15.33 8.32
N ILE A 352 32.65 15.61 7.34
CA ILE A 352 32.27 16.98 6.93
C ILE A 352 31.46 17.65 8.02
N LEU A 353 30.45 16.98 8.55
CA LEU A 353 29.60 17.51 9.64
C LEU A 353 30.44 17.77 10.90
N LEU A 354 31.31 16.83 11.25
CA LEU A 354 32.21 16.98 12.39
C LEU A 354 33.15 18.20 12.22
N ARG A 355 33.75 18.36 11.06
CA ARG A 355 34.61 19.49 10.73
C ARG A 355 33.88 20.82 10.81
N VAL A 356 32.65 20.87 10.26
CA VAL A 356 31.78 22.06 10.30
C VAL A 356 31.43 22.43 11.74
N ALA A 357 31.05 21.46 12.57
CA ALA A 357 30.72 21.70 13.97
C ALA A 357 31.90 22.23 14.75
N ILE A 358 33.05 21.54 14.69
CA ILE A 358 34.27 21.90 15.41
C ILE A 358 34.77 23.30 14.97
N ARG A 359 34.81 23.57 13.67
CA ARG A 359 35.21 24.89 13.14
C ARG A 359 34.32 26.00 13.66
N ASN A 360 32.98 25.85 13.58
CA ASN A 360 32.06 26.87 14.07
C ASN A 360 32.18 27.11 15.58
N LEU A 361 32.49 26.08 16.38
CA LEU A 361 32.75 26.23 17.81
C LEU A 361 34.01 27.03 18.07
N ILE A 362 35.14 26.71 17.40
CA ILE A 362 36.43 27.39 17.57
C ILE A 362 36.33 28.84 17.05
N GLU A 363 35.74 29.08 15.88
CA GLU A 363 35.54 30.42 15.35
C GLU A 363 34.70 31.29 16.29
N ASN A 364 33.63 30.69 16.91
CA ASN A 364 32.82 31.39 17.87
C ASN A 364 33.60 31.78 19.14
N ALA A 365 34.40 30.86 19.66
CA ALA A 365 35.27 31.11 20.81
C ALA A 365 36.30 32.23 20.55
N ILE A 366 36.97 32.21 19.38
CA ILE A 366 37.90 33.24 18.95
C ILE A 366 37.19 34.61 18.85
N GLN A 367 36.00 34.64 18.24
CA GLN A 367 35.24 35.87 18.04
C GLN A 367 34.82 36.53 19.34
N HIS A 368 34.49 35.75 20.38
CA HIS A 368 34.00 36.24 21.65
C HIS A 368 35.04 36.40 22.74
N SER A 369 36.25 35.89 22.51
CA SER A 369 37.40 36.11 23.41
C SER A 369 37.86 37.56 23.38
N PRO A 370 38.32 38.12 24.52
CA PRO A 370 38.96 39.41 24.55
C PRO A 370 40.31 39.44 23.80
N LYS A 371 40.76 40.61 23.35
CA LYS A 371 42.11 40.73 22.76
C LYS A 371 43.18 40.28 23.75
N GLY A 372 44.17 39.52 23.30
CA GLY A 372 45.19 38.88 24.15
C GLY A 372 44.62 37.71 24.99
N GLY A 373 43.38 37.29 24.74
CA GLY A 373 42.75 36.17 25.41
C GLY A 373 43.23 34.82 24.91
N GLU A 374 42.84 33.78 25.63
CA GLU A 374 43.19 32.39 25.34
C GLU A 374 41.91 31.57 25.07
N VAL A 375 41.95 30.74 24.05
CA VAL A 375 40.95 29.68 23.76
C VAL A 375 41.61 28.33 23.95
N ARG A 376 41.00 27.43 24.67
CA ARG A 376 41.51 26.06 24.87
C ARG A 376 40.57 25.05 24.24
N CYS A 377 41.17 24.17 23.44
CA CYS A 377 40.45 23.04 22.83
C CYS A 377 40.88 21.76 23.57
N ARG A 378 39.96 21.10 24.24
CA ARG A 378 40.18 19.87 24.99
C ARG A 378 39.36 18.75 24.38
N VAL A 379 39.98 17.61 24.07
CA VAL A 379 39.31 16.39 23.62
C VAL A 379 39.38 15.36 24.74
N LEU A 380 38.20 14.89 25.17
CA LEU A 380 38.03 13.93 26.26
C LEU A 380 37.30 12.71 25.73
N ALA A 381 37.90 11.53 25.84
CA ALA A 381 37.19 10.27 25.56
C ALA A 381 36.63 9.71 26.86
N ARG A 382 35.36 9.34 26.85
CA ARG A 382 34.62 8.62 27.89
C ARG A 382 34.25 7.22 27.41
N SER A 383 33.63 6.44 28.25
CA SER A 383 33.28 5.04 27.93
C SER A 383 32.29 4.90 26.77
N ASP A 384 31.45 5.90 26.56
CA ASP A 384 30.29 5.87 25.65
C ASP A 384 30.21 7.10 24.72
N GLU A 385 31.10 8.10 24.93
CA GLU A 385 31.10 9.34 24.14
C GLU A 385 32.48 9.94 24.01
N VAL A 386 32.73 10.72 22.95
CA VAL A 386 33.85 11.62 22.83
C VAL A 386 33.35 13.05 22.97
N CYS A 387 33.93 13.81 23.89
CA CYS A 387 33.59 15.20 24.14
C CYS A 387 34.70 16.14 23.60
N VAL A 388 34.28 17.21 22.93
CA VAL A 388 35.11 18.33 22.55
C VAL A 388 34.67 19.53 23.37
N ASP A 389 35.52 19.96 24.30
CA ASP A 389 35.35 21.17 25.12
C ASP A 389 36.10 22.31 24.49
N ILE A 390 35.40 23.38 24.16
CA ILE A 390 35.99 24.65 23.73
C ILE A 390 35.80 25.64 24.88
N LEU A 391 36.92 26.08 25.45
CA LEU A 391 36.94 27.00 26.58
C LEU A 391 37.38 28.38 26.08
N ASP A 392 36.58 29.39 26.33
CA ASP A 392 36.90 30.78 26.00
C ASP A 392 36.82 31.71 27.24
N GLN A 393 37.40 32.89 27.12
CA GLN A 393 37.41 33.90 28.17
C GLN A 393 36.38 35.04 27.91
N GLY A 394 35.44 34.77 27.03
CA GLY A 394 34.39 35.70 26.67
C GLY A 394 33.30 35.88 27.73
N PRO A 395 32.27 36.70 27.46
CA PRO A 395 31.17 36.97 28.40
C PRO A 395 30.26 35.77 28.59
N GLY A 396 30.38 34.73 27.75
CA GLY A 396 29.51 33.56 27.74
C GLY A 396 28.06 33.87 27.35
N ILE A 397 27.21 32.87 27.46
CA ILE A 397 25.77 32.93 27.13
C ILE A 397 24.98 33.12 28.41
N THR A 398 23.96 34.01 28.42
CA THR A 398 23.09 34.16 29.61
C THR A 398 22.14 32.98 29.74
N GLN A 399 21.66 32.70 30.95
CA GLN A 399 20.74 31.59 31.19
C GLN A 399 19.41 31.77 30.44
N GLU A 400 19.01 33.02 30.19
CA GLU A 400 17.82 33.33 29.40
C GLU A 400 18.02 33.06 27.91
N ASP A 401 19.22 33.34 27.39
CA ASP A 401 19.56 33.16 25.99
C ASP A 401 19.92 31.68 25.65
N GLU A 402 20.30 30.87 26.66
CA GLU A 402 20.76 29.48 26.47
C GLU A 402 19.77 28.60 25.70
N LYS A 403 18.46 28.78 25.94
CA LYS A 403 17.40 28.03 25.27
C LYS A 403 17.21 28.41 23.80
N ARG A 404 17.71 29.60 23.42
CA ARG A 404 17.49 30.19 22.12
C ARG A 404 18.74 30.34 21.29
N VAL A 405 19.92 30.21 21.89
CA VAL A 405 21.20 30.48 21.26
C VAL A 405 21.51 29.53 20.09
N THR A 406 20.82 28.39 20.02
CA THR A 406 20.86 27.41 18.93
C THR A 406 19.76 27.66 17.86
N GLU A 407 18.85 28.64 18.09
CA GLU A 407 17.91 29.06 17.05
C GLU A 407 18.66 29.78 15.91
N ARG A 408 18.28 29.51 14.67
CA ARG A 408 18.90 30.18 13.51
C ARG A 408 18.69 31.67 13.61
N PHE A 409 19.81 32.46 13.41
CA PHE A 409 19.81 33.91 13.39
C PHE A 409 19.59 34.59 14.74
N PHE A 410 19.52 33.81 15.81
CA PHE A 410 19.39 34.38 17.15
C PHE A 410 20.73 34.99 17.59
N ARG A 411 20.64 36.18 18.16
CA ARG A 411 21.79 36.91 18.74
C ARG A 411 21.43 37.28 20.17
N GLY A 412 22.24 36.84 21.12
CA GLY A 412 22.01 37.13 22.53
C GLY A 412 21.90 38.62 22.83
N SER A 413 21.16 38.99 23.86
CA SER A 413 20.85 40.35 24.27
C SER A 413 22.06 41.22 24.58
N LYS A 414 23.19 40.59 24.93
CA LYS A 414 24.51 41.22 25.25
C LYS A 414 25.52 41.12 24.14
N ALA A 415 25.18 40.66 22.95
CA ALA A 415 26.11 40.48 21.86
C ALA A 415 26.59 41.83 21.29
N HIS A 416 27.63 42.37 21.85
CA HIS A 416 28.36 43.58 21.35
C HIS A 416 29.32 43.14 20.23
N GLY A 417 28.85 42.47 19.20
CA GLY A 417 29.69 41.97 18.16
C GLY A 417 28.99 41.74 16.83
N HIS A 418 29.75 41.44 15.80
CA HIS A 418 29.31 41.34 14.40
C HIS A 418 29.04 39.92 13.98
N GLY A 419 28.40 39.05 14.81
CA GLY A 419 28.08 37.66 14.50
C GLY A 419 26.81 37.54 13.62
N SER A 420 26.73 36.50 12.77
CA SER A 420 25.60 36.16 11.92
C SER A 420 24.46 35.50 12.69
N GLY A 421 24.68 34.98 13.91
CA GLY A 421 23.74 34.15 14.64
C GLY A 421 23.51 32.75 14.02
N LEU A 422 24.42 32.30 13.14
CA LEU A 422 24.35 30.98 12.49
C LEU A 422 25.27 29.94 13.12
N GLY A 423 26.40 30.33 13.72
CA GLY A 423 27.44 29.39 14.14
C GLY A 423 26.93 28.28 15.07
N LEU A 424 26.28 28.64 16.19
CA LEU A 424 25.76 27.65 17.14
C LEU A 424 24.56 26.86 16.60
N SER A 425 23.74 27.45 15.72
CA SER A 425 22.66 26.70 15.06
C SER A 425 23.18 25.68 14.05
N ILE A 426 24.29 25.97 13.37
CA ILE A 426 25.00 25.00 12.48
C ILE A 426 25.57 23.86 13.34
N VAL A 427 26.18 24.18 14.48
CA VAL A 427 26.71 23.16 15.41
C VAL A 427 25.59 22.26 15.91
N GLN A 428 24.48 22.83 16.39
CA GLN A 428 23.34 22.04 16.87
C GLN A 428 22.78 21.11 15.79
N MET A 429 22.60 21.61 14.57
CA MET A 429 22.12 20.81 13.46
C MET A 429 23.08 19.68 13.07
N ALA A 430 24.38 19.93 13.10
CA ALA A 430 25.39 18.89 12.83
C ALA A 430 25.38 17.83 13.93
N LEU A 431 25.29 18.24 15.22
CA LEU A 431 25.20 17.33 16.35
C LEU A 431 23.92 16.51 16.34
N ASP A 432 22.77 17.12 16.08
CA ASP A 432 21.48 16.40 15.99
C ASP A 432 21.53 15.25 14.97
N ARG A 433 22.31 15.43 13.89
CA ARG A 433 22.50 14.39 12.85
C ARG A 433 23.50 13.32 13.23
N LEU A 434 24.50 13.70 14.01
CA LEU A 434 25.52 12.78 14.52
C LEU A 434 25.05 12.07 15.80
N GLY A 435 23.82 12.32 16.27
CA GLY A 435 23.30 11.78 17.54
C GLY A 435 23.98 12.39 18.76
N GLY A 436 24.68 13.51 18.59
CA GLY A 436 25.43 14.20 19.65
C GLY A 436 24.58 15.22 20.43
N SER A 437 25.23 15.90 21.37
CA SER A 437 24.59 16.94 22.19
C SER A 437 25.52 18.15 22.40
N LEU A 438 24.90 19.32 22.63
CA LEU A 438 25.61 20.58 22.90
C LEU A 438 25.22 21.05 24.30
N THR A 439 26.21 21.33 25.15
CA THR A 439 26.01 21.86 26.50
C THR A 439 26.90 23.06 26.77
N PHE A 440 26.47 23.91 27.70
CA PHE A 440 27.15 25.14 28.07
C PHE A 440 27.44 25.14 29.56
N GLU A 441 28.68 25.41 29.95
CA GLU A 441 29.05 25.48 31.37
C GLU A 441 29.74 26.83 31.62
N ARG A 442 29.34 27.50 32.69
CA ARG A 442 29.98 28.77 33.11
C ARG A 442 30.88 28.55 34.29
N GLY A 443 32.18 28.67 34.09
CA GLY A 443 33.17 28.70 35.16
C GLY A 443 33.51 30.12 35.62
N ALA A 444 34.39 30.23 36.61
CA ALA A 444 34.84 31.53 37.14
C ALA A 444 35.69 32.33 36.15
N ARG A 445 36.49 31.67 35.31
CA ARG A 445 37.41 32.27 34.33
C ARG A 445 37.09 31.88 32.89
N TRP A 446 36.49 30.75 32.70
CA TRP A 446 36.25 30.12 31.40
C TRP A 446 34.77 29.90 31.16
N PHE A 447 34.33 30.22 29.97
CA PHE A 447 33.06 29.69 29.45
C PHE A 447 33.37 28.46 28.63
N VAL A 448 32.63 27.37 28.88
CA VAL A 448 32.89 26.08 28.22
C VAL A 448 31.70 25.74 27.35
N VAL A 449 31.96 25.49 26.06
CA VAL A 449 31.01 24.92 25.14
C VAL A 449 31.44 23.48 24.85
N ARG A 450 30.63 22.52 25.25
CA ARG A 450 30.88 21.08 25.07
C ARG A 450 30.01 20.51 23.97
N ALA A 451 30.68 19.90 23.00
CA ALA A 451 30.03 19.05 22.02
C ALA A 451 30.36 17.58 22.35
N SER A 452 29.33 16.76 22.57
CA SER A 452 29.46 15.32 22.84
C SER A 452 29.01 14.52 21.63
N PHE A 453 29.79 13.50 21.28
CA PHE A 453 29.54 12.60 20.16
C PHE A 453 29.46 11.16 20.68
N PRO A 454 28.44 10.38 20.40
CA PRO A 454 28.38 8.96 20.80
C PRO A 454 29.46 8.15 20.06
N LEU A 455 29.99 7.11 20.71
CA LEU A 455 30.99 6.18 20.15
C LEU A 455 30.37 5.15 19.21
#